data_d46c09da6739385f051ff8a9332c3163
#
_entry.id   d46c09da6739385f051ff8a9332c3163
#
_cell.length_a   1.000
_cell.length_b   1.000
_cell.length_c   1.000
_cell.angle_alpha   90.00
_cell.angle_beta   90.00
_cell.angle_gamma   90.00
#
_symmetry.space_group_name_H-M   'P 1'
#
loop_
_entity.id
_entity.type
_entity.pdbx_description
1 polymer ?
#
loop_
_entity_poly.entity_id
_entity_poly.type
_entity_poly.pdbx_seq_one_letter_code
_entity_poly.pdbx_strand_id
1 'polypeptide(L)'
;MLIGPDKLLIKKSDISGFGVFAKSDIEPGEIIEECHFIELSEKDFNKIDDVLKEYVFCFPMGNKNSCVVFGFGSIYNHSLLNNSDWECNEELRIFRFISNKKIRSGEEVFINYQKWVDF
;
A
#
# COMPACT_ATOMS: atom_id res chain seq x y z
N MET A 1 2.60 18.72 1.51
CA MET A 1 3.33 17.78 2.38
C MET A 1 2.55 16.47 2.44
N LEU A 2 3.24 15.35 2.35
CA LEU A 2 2.60 14.05 2.43
C LEU A 2 2.17 13.74 3.87
N ILE A 3 1.02 13.08 4.00
CA ILE A 3 0.57 12.57 5.31
C ILE A 3 1.40 11.35 5.66
N GLY A 4 2.15 11.45 6.76
CA GLY A 4 3.00 10.36 7.24
C GLY A 4 2.21 9.29 7.99
N PRO A 5 2.87 8.15 8.31
CA PRO A 5 2.23 7.00 8.95
C PRO A 5 2.17 7.15 10.48
N ASP A 6 1.68 8.27 10.98
CA ASP A 6 1.73 8.60 12.41
C ASP A 6 0.90 7.67 13.28
N LYS A 7 -0.18 7.10 12.72
CA LYS A 7 -1.07 6.18 13.45
C LYS A 7 -0.75 4.72 13.17
N LEU A 8 0.38 4.44 12.53
CA LEU A 8 0.74 3.10 12.07
C LEU A 8 2.05 2.63 12.70
N LEU A 9 2.20 1.31 12.72
CA LEU A 9 3.48 0.68 13.04
C LEU A 9 3.63 -0.59 12.22
N ILE A 10 4.87 -1.03 12.05
CA ILE A 10 5.18 -2.28 11.36
C ILE A 10 5.55 -3.31 12.41
N LYS A 11 4.93 -4.48 12.33
CA LYS A 11 5.30 -5.61 13.17
C LYS A 11 4.99 -6.91 12.45
N LYS A 12 5.42 -8.02 13.05
CA LYS A 12 5.21 -9.34 12.47
C LYS A 12 3.71 -9.63 12.36
N SER A 13 3.29 -10.07 11.19
CA SER A 13 1.90 -10.37 10.87
C SER A 13 1.60 -11.86 11.10
N ASP A 14 0.37 -12.16 11.54
CA ASP A 14 -0.09 -13.54 11.61
C ASP A 14 -0.42 -14.12 10.23
N ILE A 15 -0.57 -13.23 9.23
CA ILE A 15 -0.95 -13.63 7.87
C ILE A 15 0.29 -13.89 7.02
N SER A 16 1.20 -12.95 6.95
CA SER A 16 2.38 -13.05 6.08
C SER A 16 3.44 -12.07 6.51
N GLY A 17 4.64 -12.56 6.84
CA GLY A 17 5.81 -11.76 7.11
C GLY A 17 5.57 -10.60 8.09
N PHE A 18 5.94 -9.40 7.67
CA PHE A 18 5.63 -8.18 8.40
C PHE A 18 4.40 -7.51 7.80
N GLY A 19 3.67 -6.77 8.60
CA GLY A 19 2.50 -6.04 8.16
C GLY A 19 2.42 -4.69 8.84
N VAL A 20 1.43 -3.91 8.42
CA VAL A 20 1.15 -2.58 8.96
C VAL A 20 -0.03 -2.69 9.91
N PHE A 21 0.13 -2.16 11.11
CA PHE A 21 -0.88 -2.24 12.18
C PHE A 21 -1.26 -0.84 12.66
N ALA A 22 -2.50 -0.69 13.07
CA ALA A 22 -2.96 0.56 13.67
C ALA A 22 -2.36 0.70 15.07
N LYS A 23 -1.64 1.80 15.29
CA LYS A 23 -1.08 2.16 16.61
C LYS A 23 -2.13 2.84 17.47
N SER A 24 -3.10 3.50 16.84
CA SER A 24 -4.25 4.13 17.49
C SER A 24 -5.47 3.94 16.59
N ASP A 25 -6.68 4.19 17.13
CA ASP A 25 -7.90 4.04 16.35
C ASP A 25 -7.90 4.93 15.11
N ILE A 26 -8.39 4.38 14.01
CA ILE A 26 -8.53 5.08 12.72
C ILE A 26 -10.00 5.08 12.34
N GLU A 27 -10.54 6.26 12.02
CA GLU A 27 -11.94 6.41 11.67
C GLU A 27 -12.17 6.11 10.18
N PRO A 28 -13.39 5.68 9.79
CA PRO A 28 -13.71 5.47 8.37
C PRO A 28 -13.50 6.75 7.55
N GLY A 29 -12.90 6.61 6.38
CA GLY A 29 -12.62 7.74 5.50
C GLY A 29 -11.39 8.54 5.85
N GLU A 30 -10.67 8.15 6.89
CA GLU A 30 -9.44 8.84 7.28
C GLU A 30 -8.30 8.47 6.33
N ILE A 31 -7.53 9.47 5.92
CA ILE A 31 -6.30 9.21 5.15
C ILE A 31 -5.26 8.66 6.12
N ILE A 32 -4.82 7.44 5.87
CA ILE A 32 -3.90 6.73 6.76
C ILE A 32 -2.47 7.13 6.48
N GLU A 33 -2.12 7.22 5.21
CA GLU A 33 -0.76 7.52 4.78
C GLU A 33 -0.75 7.94 3.32
N GLU A 34 0.15 8.86 2.97
CA GLU A 34 0.46 9.21 1.59
C GLU A 34 1.93 8.90 1.34
N CYS A 35 2.20 8.16 0.26
CA CYS A 35 3.53 7.69 -0.06
C CYS A 35 3.95 8.15 -1.45
N HIS A 36 5.14 8.68 -1.57
CA HIS A 36 5.74 8.90 -2.88
C HIS A 36 6.14 7.54 -3.48
N PHE A 37 6.17 7.45 -4.80
CA PHE A 37 6.62 6.23 -5.46
C PHE A 37 7.52 6.53 -6.64
N ILE A 38 8.27 5.51 -7.05
CA ILE A 38 9.02 5.55 -8.30
C ILE A 38 8.45 4.52 -9.26
N GLU A 39 8.47 4.85 -10.54
CA GLU A 39 7.93 4.00 -11.59
C GLU A 39 9.04 3.15 -12.20
N LEU A 40 8.74 1.87 -12.44
CA LEU A 40 9.63 0.94 -13.11
C LEU A 40 9.02 0.57 -14.46
N SER A 41 9.83 0.62 -15.52
CA SER A 41 9.43 0.07 -16.80
C SER A 41 9.33 -1.46 -16.69
N GLU A 42 8.69 -2.10 -17.68
CA GLU A 42 8.64 -3.56 -17.74
C GLU A 42 10.06 -4.14 -17.77
N LYS A 43 10.99 -3.50 -18.50
CA LYS A 43 12.37 -3.90 -18.57
C LYS A 43 13.08 -3.82 -17.21
N ASP A 44 12.86 -2.73 -16.49
CA ASP A 44 13.44 -2.55 -15.15
C ASP A 44 12.90 -3.59 -14.16
N PHE A 45 11.60 -3.83 -14.20
CA PHE A 45 10.98 -4.84 -13.35
C PHE A 45 11.61 -6.22 -13.56
N ASN A 46 11.91 -6.57 -14.80
CA ASN A 46 12.50 -7.88 -15.11
C ASN A 46 13.95 -8.02 -14.63
N LYS A 47 14.59 -6.92 -14.25
CA LYS A 47 15.97 -6.90 -13.78
C LYS A 47 16.12 -6.97 -12.26
N ILE A 48 15.04 -6.73 -11.50
CA ILE A 48 15.14 -6.77 -10.04
C ILE A 48 15.05 -8.21 -9.55
N ASP A 49 15.53 -8.44 -8.31
CA ASP A 49 15.49 -9.75 -7.69
C ASP A 49 14.07 -10.17 -7.35
N ASP A 50 13.82 -11.47 -7.29
CA ASP A 50 12.48 -12.01 -7.02
C ASP A 50 11.92 -11.52 -5.69
N VAL A 51 12.78 -11.33 -4.67
CA VAL A 51 12.35 -10.81 -3.37
C VAL A 51 11.72 -9.43 -3.52
N LEU A 52 12.35 -8.55 -4.31
CA LEU A 52 11.85 -7.19 -4.52
C LEU A 52 10.57 -7.16 -5.33
N LYS A 53 10.37 -8.13 -6.24
CA LYS A 53 9.15 -8.19 -7.06
C LYS A 53 7.89 -8.36 -6.23
N GLU A 54 8.00 -8.95 -5.05
CA GLU A 54 6.86 -9.15 -4.15
C GLU A 54 6.36 -7.84 -3.53
N TYR A 55 7.18 -6.78 -3.55
CA TYR A 55 6.85 -5.48 -2.94
C TYR A 55 6.49 -4.41 -3.96
N VAL A 56 6.37 -4.80 -5.22
CA VAL A 56 6.09 -3.87 -6.31
C VAL A 56 4.61 -3.93 -6.66
N PHE A 57 3.98 -2.76 -6.83
CA PHE A 57 2.63 -2.68 -7.38
C PHE A 57 2.73 -2.78 -8.90
N CYS A 58 2.12 -3.83 -9.46
CA CYS A 58 2.18 -4.10 -10.90
C CYS A 58 1.04 -3.44 -11.63
N PHE A 59 1.37 -2.71 -12.69
CA PHE A 59 0.42 -2.11 -13.63
C PHE A 59 -0.61 -1.14 -13.02
N PRO A 60 -0.31 -0.41 -11.93
CA PRO A 60 -1.30 0.50 -11.35
C PRO A 60 -1.58 1.71 -12.23
N MET A 61 -0.73 1.96 -13.24
CA MET A 61 -0.84 3.09 -14.16
C MET A 61 -1.71 2.79 -15.38
N GLY A 62 -2.28 1.60 -15.49
CA GLY A 62 -3.01 1.21 -16.69
C GLY A 62 -2.11 0.93 -17.90
N ASN A 63 -0.80 0.87 -17.70
CA ASN A 63 0.19 0.44 -18.67
C ASN A 63 0.92 -0.78 -18.12
N LYS A 64 2.02 -1.20 -18.74
CA LYS A 64 2.80 -2.34 -18.27
C LYS A 64 3.87 -1.97 -17.24
N ASN A 65 3.91 -0.72 -16.81
CA ASN A 65 4.85 -0.27 -15.80
C ASN A 65 4.34 -0.59 -14.41
N SER A 66 5.26 -0.68 -13.47
CA SER A 66 4.98 -0.96 -12.07
C SER A 66 5.60 0.14 -11.21
N CYS A 67 5.39 0.08 -9.90
CA CYS A 67 5.98 1.09 -9.04
C CYS A 67 6.38 0.51 -7.68
N VAL A 68 7.43 1.12 -7.13
CA VAL A 68 7.89 0.88 -5.76
C VAL A 68 7.38 2.03 -4.90
N VAL A 69 6.60 1.69 -3.88
CA VAL A 69 5.96 2.67 -2.99
C VAL A 69 6.75 2.79 -1.70
N PHE A 70 7.12 4.01 -1.36
CA PHE A 70 7.93 4.27 -0.17
C PHE A 70 7.08 4.38 1.09
N GLY A 71 7.71 4.74 2.21
CA GLY A 71 7.05 4.72 3.50
C GLY A 71 6.67 3.29 3.87
N PHE A 72 5.46 3.09 4.38
CA PHE A 72 4.94 1.75 4.66
C PHE A 72 4.19 1.14 3.47
N GLY A 73 4.11 1.88 2.36
CA GLY A 73 3.25 1.55 1.23
C GLY A 73 3.39 0.14 0.67
N SER A 74 4.62 -0.37 0.58
CA SER A 74 4.86 -1.72 0.06
C SER A 74 4.77 -2.81 1.13
N ILE A 75 4.47 -2.47 2.37
CA ILE A 75 4.44 -3.42 3.49
C ILE A 75 3.01 -3.89 3.82
N TYR A 76 1.98 -3.13 3.43
CA TYR A 76 0.60 -3.53 3.68
C TYR A 76 0.31 -4.91 3.09
N ASN A 77 -0.27 -5.78 3.89
CA ASN A 77 -0.67 -7.10 3.42
C ASN A 77 -2.01 -7.05 2.68
N HIS A 78 -2.20 -8.03 1.82
CA HIS A 78 -3.41 -8.18 1.01
C HIS A 78 -4.50 -8.94 1.76
N SER A 79 -5.75 -8.49 1.63
CA SER A 79 -6.92 -9.26 2.02
C SER A 79 -8.11 -8.85 1.14
N LEU A 80 -8.93 -9.82 0.79
CA LEU A 80 -10.20 -9.53 0.12
C LEU A 80 -11.20 -8.86 1.08
N LEU A 81 -10.97 -9.00 2.40
CA LEU A 81 -11.73 -8.32 3.46
C LEU A 81 -10.95 -7.11 3.96
N ASN A 82 -10.43 -6.34 3.04
CA ASN A 82 -9.58 -5.20 3.33
C ASN A 82 -10.33 -4.10 4.09
N ASN A 83 -9.64 -3.46 5.03
CA ASN A 83 -10.19 -2.36 5.84
C ASN A 83 -9.68 -1.00 5.38
N SER A 84 -8.89 -0.97 4.33
CA SER A 84 -8.43 0.27 3.71
C SER A 84 -8.37 0.10 2.19
N ASP A 85 -8.45 1.22 1.51
CA ASP A 85 -8.34 1.31 0.06
C ASP A 85 -7.10 2.10 -0.29
N TRP A 86 -6.68 1.99 -1.56
CA TRP A 86 -5.59 2.79 -2.06
C TRP A 86 -5.96 3.43 -3.38
N GLU A 87 -5.38 4.57 -3.64
CA GLU A 87 -5.50 5.25 -4.92
C GLU A 87 -4.13 5.77 -5.35
N CYS A 88 -3.93 5.86 -6.66
CA CYS A 88 -2.68 6.28 -7.24
C CYS A 88 -2.88 7.58 -8.00
N ASN A 89 -2.12 8.60 -7.66
CA ASN A 89 -2.05 9.84 -8.41
C ASN A 89 -0.79 9.84 -9.25
N GLU A 90 -0.94 9.60 -10.55
CA GLU A 90 0.20 9.48 -11.46
C GLU A 90 0.95 10.80 -11.63
N GLU A 91 0.23 11.91 -11.64
CA GLU A 91 0.82 13.23 -11.86
C GLU A 91 1.74 13.62 -10.71
N LEU A 92 1.28 13.42 -9.49
CA LEU A 92 2.04 13.77 -8.29
C LEU A 92 2.94 12.64 -7.80
N ARG A 93 2.84 11.45 -8.38
CA ARG A 93 3.60 10.26 -7.98
C ARG A 93 3.33 9.87 -6.54
N ILE A 94 2.07 9.85 -6.16
CA ILE A 94 1.63 9.56 -4.79
C ILE A 94 0.63 8.41 -4.77
N PHE A 95 0.87 7.47 -3.85
CA PHE A 95 -0.14 6.51 -3.40
C PHE A 95 -0.75 7.02 -2.11
N ARG A 96 -2.08 6.99 -2.03
CA ARG A 96 -2.82 7.37 -0.84
C ARG A 96 -3.58 6.18 -0.32
N PHE A 97 -3.44 5.89 0.98
CA PHE A 97 -4.15 4.82 1.65
C PHE A 97 -5.22 5.42 2.55
N ILE A 98 -6.45 4.92 2.44
CA ILE A 98 -7.63 5.49 3.10
C ILE A 98 -8.40 4.36 3.77
N SER A 99 -8.77 4.56 5.04
CA SER A 99 -9.61 3.58 5.73
C SER A 99 -11.01 3.53 5.11
N ASN A 100 -11.55 2.33 4.96
CA ASN A 100 -12.93 2.16 4.48
C ASN A 100 -13.89 1.68 5.58
N LYS A 101 -13.38 1.49 6.78
CA LYS A 101 -14.12 1.16 7.98
C LYS A 101 -13.30 1.55 9.20
N LYS A 102 -13.87 1.49 10.39
CA LYS A 102 -13.11 1.74 11.61
C LYS A 102 -12.05 0.67 11.79
N ILE A 103 -10.83 1.10 12.08
CA ILE A 103 -9.71 0.22 12.39
C ILE A 103 -9.30 0.52 13.83
N ARG A 104 -9.35 -0.48 14.70
CA ARG A 104 -9.02 -0.30 16.10
C ARG A 104 -7.52 -0.44 16.33
N SER A 105 -7.02 0.24 17.36
CA SER A 105 -5.63 0.08 17.78
C SER A 105 -5.30 -1.41 17.94
N GLY A 106 -4.19 -1.83 17.35
CA GLY A 106 -3.73 -3.21 17.38
C GLY A 106 -4.18 -4.06 16.20
N GLU A 107 -5.16 -3.60 15.42
CA GLU A 107 -5.60 -4.34 14.24
C GLU A 107 -4.66 -4.13 13.06
N GLU A 108 -4.50 -5.17 12.24
CA GLU A 108 -3.70 -5.06 11.03
C GLU A 108 -4.48 -4.29 9.96
N VAL A 109 -3.75 -3.47 9.19
CA VAL A 109 -4.30 -2.71 8.07
C VAL A 109 -4.06 -3.52 6.79
N PHE A 110 -5.13 -3.85 6.09
CA PHE A 110 -5.09 -4.62 4.86
C PHE A 110 -5.57 -3.78 3.68
N ILE A 111 -4.94 -4.00 2.53
CA ILE A 111 -5.40 -3.43 1.25
C ILE A 111 -5.72 -4.57 0.29
N ASN A 112 -6.43 -4.27 -0.78
CA ASN A 112 -6.67 -5.23 -1.86
C ASN A 112 -5.73 -4.92 -3.01
N TYR A 113 -4.73 -5.77 -3.22
CA TYR A 113 -3.71 -5.59 -4.26
C TYR A 113 -4.29 -5.60 -5.67
N GLN A 114 -5.45 -6.22 -5.85
CA GLN A 114 -6.07 -6.40 -7.16
C GLN A 114 -7.11 -5.34 -7.50
N LYS A 115 -7.26 -4.32 -6.65
CA LYS A 115 -8.26 -3.28 -6.85
C LYS A 115 -8.15 -2.61 -8.23
N TRP A 116 -6.94 -2.37 -8.68
CA TRP A 116 -6.69 -1.68 -9.95
C TRP A 116 -7.01 -2.55 -11.17
N VAL A 117 -7.10 -3.86 -11.00
CA VAL A 117 -7.44 -4.80 -12.08
C VAL A 117 -8.92 -4.69 -12.48
N ASP A 118 -9.74 -4.20 -11.57
CA ASP A 118 -11.19 -4.11 -11.77
C ASP A 118 -11.60 -2.85 -12.54
N PHE A 119 -10.67 -2.01 -12.89
CA PHE A 119 -10.96 -0.80 -13.66
C PHE A 119 -11.13 -1.06 -15.14
#